data_5b56032414bc1cd417c537f62d6dcd20
#
_entry.id   5b56032414bc1cd417c537f62d6dcd20
#
_cell.length_a   1.000
_cell.length_b   1.000
_cell.length_c   1.000
_cell.angle_alpha   90.00
_cell.angle_beta   90.00
_cell.angle_gamma   90.00
#
_symmetry.space_group_name_H-M   'P 1'
#
loop_
_entity.id
_entity.type
_entity.pdbx_description
1 polymer ?
#
loop_
_entity_poly.entity_id
_entity_poly.type
_entity_poly.pdbx_seq_one_letter_code
_entity_poly.pdbx_strand_id
1 'polypeptide(L)'
;DGVCNLRFDDTNPEKEADEYVRAIKEDVQWLGFEWLGEPRFASNYFDQLFDYAVGLIQDGKAYVDDLNAEEMREYRGTLTEPGKNSPYRERSIEENLDLFMRMKAGEFPDGSKTLRLKIDMASGNINMRDPVIYRIRRVHHHNTGDKWCIYPMYDYTHAISDAIEHITHSLCTLEFEAHRPLYDWVLDNIPIDNHPRQYEFSRLELLYSITSKRKLNQLVSEGHVKGWDDPRLPTISGMRRRGYT
;
A
#
# COMPACT_ATOMS: atom_id res chain seq x y z
N ASP A 1 -5.52 -14.05 -24.82
CA ASP A 1 -5.21 -12.67 -25.23
C ASP A 1 -5.61 -11.75 -24.08
N GLY A 2 -4.65 -11.08 -23.50
CA GLY A 2 -4.85 -10.13 -22.41
C GLY A 2 -3.96 -8.90 -22.60
N VAL A 3 -4.21 -7.88 -21.78
CA VAL A 3 -3.39 -6.67 -21.72
C VAL A 3 -2.59 -6.72 -20.42
N CYS A 4 -1.28 -6.48 -20.49
CA CYS A 4 -0.42 -6.36 -19.32
C CYS A 4 -0.22 -4.87 -19.02
N ASN A 5 -0.45 -4.48 -17.78
CA ASN A 5 -0.09 -3.16 -17.25
C ASN A 5 1.07 -3.34 -16.25
N LEU A 6 1.97 -2.39 -16.22
CA LEU A 6 2.97 -2.30 -15.15
C LEU A 6 2.63 -1.11 -14.26
N ARG A 7 2.36 -1.38 -12.98
CA ARG A 7 2.08 -0.34 -11.97
C ARG A 7 3.08 -0.41 -10.82
N PHE A 8 3.57 0.75 -10.45
CA PHE A 8 4.36 0.95 -9.24
C PHE A 8 3.48 1.50 -8.13
N ASP A 9 3.53 0.88 -6.95
CA ASP A 9 2.87 1.36 -5.75
C ASP A 9 3.81 2.34 -5.03
N ASP A 10 3.73 3.61 -5.42
CA ASP A 10 4.52 4.71 -4.89
C ASP A 10 3.80 5.50 -3.80
N THR A 11 3.04 4.81 -2.94
CA THR A 11 2.32 5.43 -1.81
C THR A 11 3.23 5.85 -0.65
N ASN A 12 4.49 5.42 -0.65
CA ASN A 12 5.47 5.77 0.36
C ASN A 12 6.62 6.60 -0.22
N PRO A 13 6.57 7.94 -0.14
CA PRO A 13 7.54 8.83 -0.76
C PRO A 13 9.00 8.64 -0.28
N GLU A 14 9.21 8.03 0.89
CA GLU A 14 10.55 7.82 1.45
C GLU A 14 11.29 6.61 0.87
N LYS A 15 10.61 5.72 0.16
CA LYS A 15 11.16 4.40 -0.26
C LYS A 15 11.32 4.24 -1.76
N GLU A 16 10.83 5.19 -2.53
CA GLU A 16 10.84 5.11 -3.98
C GLU A 16 12.11 5.77 -4.53
N ALA A 17 12.83 5.02 -5.35
CA ALA A 17 14.01 5.51 -6.07
C ALA A 17 13.92 5.12 -7.54
N ASP A 18 14.27 6.03 -8.44
CA ASP A 18 14.29 5.81 -9.90
C ASP A 18 15.13 4.61 -10.31
N GLU A 19 16.14 4.26 -9.51
CA GLU A 19 16.98 3.09 -9.73
C GLU A 19 16.17 1.79 -9.66
N TYR A 20 15.26 1.67 -8.69
CA TYR A 20 14.41 0.48 -8.55
C TYR A 20 13.39 0.38 -9.67
N VAL A 21 12.81 1.51 -10.07
CA VAL A 21 11.87 1.56 -11.21
C VAL A 21 12.55 1.05 -12.48
N ARG A 22 13.78 1.52 -12.78
CA ARG A 22 14.54 1.06 -13.95
C ARG A 22 14.86 -0.42 -13.87
N ALA A 23 15.39 -0.89 -12.74
CA ALA A 23 15.77 -2.29 -12.56
C ALA A 23 14.56 -3.23 -12.70
N ILE A 24 13.39 -2.87 -12.15
CA ILE A 24 12.16 -3.67 -12.27
C ILE A 24 11.71 -3.72 -13.74
N LYS A 25 11.73 -2.59 -14.45
CA LYS A 25 11.38 -2.56 -15.89
C LYS A 25 12.26 -3.49 -16.70
N GLU A 26 13.57 -3.42 -16.50
CA GLU A 26 14.54 -4.29 -17.19
C GLU A 26 14.32 -5.77 -16.86
N ASP A 27 14.05 -6.10 -15.60
CA ASP A 27 13.83 -7.47 -15.17
C ASP A 27 12.51 -8.04 -15.74
N VAL A 28 11.43 -7.25 -15.77
CA VAL A 28 10.15 -7.67 -16.36
C VAL A 28 10.29 -7.91 -17.86
N GLN A 29 10.99 -7.03 -18.58
CA GLN A 29 11.26 -7.21 -20.01
C GLN A 29 12.16 -8.43 -20.28
N TRP A 30 13.18 -8.64 -19.45
CA TRP A 30 14.03 -9.82 -19.57
C TRP A 30 13.27 -11.13 -19.35
N LEU A 31 12.24 -11.13 -18.47
CA LEU A 31 11.35 -12.28 -18.28
C LEU A 31 10.40 -12.52 -19.46
N GLY A 32 10.46 -11.70 -20.51
CA GLY A 32 9.65 -11.83 -21.72
C GLY A 32 8.27 -11.19 -21.65
N PHE A 33 8.03 -10.31 -20.65
CA PHE A 33 6.77 -9.59 -20.53
C PHE A 33 6.90 -8.16 -21.07
N GLU A 34 5.87 -7.74 -21.81
CA GLU A 34 5.69 -6.37 -22.27
C GLU A 34 4.40 -5.80 -21.68
N TRP A 35 4.40 -4.52 -21.38
CA TRP A 35 3.21 -3.80 -20.89
C TRP A 35 2.74 -2.77 -21.91
N LEU A 36 1.46 -2.42 -21.84
CA LEU A 36 0.86 -1.44 -22.72
C LEU A 36 1.12 -0.01 -22.23
N GLY A 37 1.68 0.82 -23.10
CA GLY A 37 1.91 2.24 -22.83
C GLY A 37 3.02 2.50 -21.81
N GLU A 38 2.89 3.61 -21.08
CA GLU A 38 3.82 3.96 -20.02
C GLU A 38 3.48 3.24 -18.71
N PRO A 39 4.47 2.94 -17.86
CA PRO A 39 4.22 2.44 -16.53
C PRO A 39 3.29 3.36 -15.74
N ARG A 40 2.38 2.77 -15.01
CA ARG A 40 1.44 3.48 -14.14
C ARG A 40 2.03 3.60 -12.74
N PHE A 41 1.57 4.60 -12.01
CA PHE A 41 1.94 4.84 -10.62
C PHE A 41 0.69 5.02 -9.79
N ALA A 42 0.70 4.54 -8.55
CA ALA A 42 -0.41 4.75 -7.64
C ALA A 42 -0.68 6.25 -7.43
N SER A 43 0.37 7.07 -7.47
CA SER A 43 0.28 8.53 -7.40
C SER A 43 -0.48 9.18 -8.55
N ASN A 44 -0.66 8.52 -9.69
CA ASN A 44 -1.51 9.00 -10.77
C ASN A 44 -2.99 9.09 -10.35
N TYR A 45 -3.38 8.32 -9.34
CA TYR A 45 -4.75 8.21 -8.84
C TYR A 45 -4.99 8.94 -7.53
N PHE A 46 -4.02 9.69 -6.98
CA PHE A 46 -4.14 10.32 -5.66
C PHE A 46 -5.34 11.26 -5.53
N ASP A 47 -5.68 11.99 -6.58
CA ASP A 47 -6.87 12.86 -6.57
C ASP A 47 -8.16 12.01 -6.45
N GLN A 48 -8.30 10.94 -7.22
CA GLN A 48 -9.45 10.02 -7.16
C GLN A 48 -9.53 9.27 -5.82
N LEU A 49 -8.38 8.79 -5.32
CA LEU A 49 -8.29 8.16 -4.00
C LEU A 49 -8.74 9.11 -2.89
N PHE A 50 -8.37 10.38 -2.98
CA PHE A 50 -8.81 11.40 -2.05
C PHE A 50 -10.33 11.62 -2.11
N ASP A 51 -10.89 11.71 -3.32
CA ASP A 51 -12.34 11.91 -3.52
C ASP A 51 -13.14 10.72 -2.98
N TYR A 52 -12.68 9.49 -3.19
CA TYR A 52 -13.31 8.30 -2.57
C TYR A 52 -13.22 8.32 -1.04
N ALA A 53 -12.10 8.78 -0.48
CA ALA A 53 -11.97 8.91 0.97
C ALA A 53 -12.94 9.95 1.56
N VAL A 54 -13.15 11.07 0.85
CA VAL A 54 -14.18 12.07 1.21
C VAL A 54 -15.57 11.44 1.17
N GLY A 55 -15.89 10.65 0.13
CA GLY A 55 -17.15 9.92 0.04
C GLY A 55 -17.37 8.96 1.21
N LEU A 56 -16.34 8.20 1.60
CA LEU A 56 -16.41 7.31 2.76
C LEU A 56 -16.67 8.06 4.08
N ILE A 57 -16.13 9.27 4.24
CA ILE A 57 -16.44 10.12 5.40
C ILE A 57 -17.91 10.57 5.35
N GLN A 58 -18.38 11.03 4.18
CA GLN A 58 -19.77 11.47 3.99
C GLN A 58 -20.78 10.35 4.27
N ASP A 59 -20.44 9.12 3.96
CA ASP A 59 -21.23 7.93 4.23
C ASP A 59 -21.12 7.45 5.70
N GLY A 60 -20.32 8.13 6.54
CA GLY A 60 -20.06 7.71 7.93
C GLY A 60 -19.24 6.45 8.06
N LYS A 61 -18.50 6.05 7.00
CA LYS A 61 -17.68 4.83 6.92
C LYS A 61 -16.19 5.08 7.19
N ALA A 62 -15.78 6.34 7.38
CA ALA A 62 -14.43 6.71 7.77
C ALA A 62 -14.45 7.87 8.78
N TYR A 63 -13.41 7.94 9.60
CA TYR A 63 -13.26 8.98 10.62
C TYR A 63 -11.79 9.37 10.81
N VAL A 64 -11.54 10.61 11.20
CA VAL A 64 -10.21 11.10 11.56
C VAL A 64 -9.91 10.72 13.00
N ASP A 65 -8.80 10.05 13.21
CA ASP A 65 -8.33 9.57 14.52
C ASP A 65 -7.09 10.35 14.94
N ASP A 66 -7.07 10.80 16.20
CA ASP A 66 -5.96 11.54 16.80
C ASP A 66 -5.04 10.64 17.65
N LEU A 67 -5.31 9.34 17.74
CA LEU A 67 -4.43 8.41 18.43
C LEU A 67 -3.06 8.34 17.73
N ASN A 68 -2.00 8.42 18.52
CA ASN A 68 -0.65 8.17 18.03
C ASN A 68 -0.42 6.68 17.76
N ALA A 69 0.73 6.32 17.19
CA ALA A 69 1.02 4.95 16.77
C ALA A 69 1.05 3.93 17.93
N GLU A 70 1.44 4.33 19.13
CA GLU A 70 1.47 3.45 20.31
C GLU A 70 0.07 3.24 20.85
N GLU A 71 -0.69 4.31 21.05
CA GLU A 71 -2.10 4.26 21.45
C GLU A 71 -2.93 3.44 20.46
N MET A 72 -2.74 3.68 19.15
CA MET A 72 -3.45 2.94 18.12
C MET A 72 -3.15 1.43 18.16
N ARG A 73 -1.90 1.05 18.49
CA ARG A 73 -1.52 -0.36 18.67
C ARG A 73 -2.22 -0.96 19.90
N GLU A 74 -2.28 -0.22 21.01
CA GLU A 74 -2.98 -0.65 22.22
C GLU A 74 -4.49 -0.82 21.94
N TYR A 75 -5.13 0.18 21.32
CA TYR A 75 -6.57 0.11 21.01
C TYR A 75 -6.90 -1.00 20.01
N ARG A 76 -6.01 -1.31 19.10
CA ARG A 76 -6.22 -2.39 18.12
C ARG A 76 -6.26 -3.79 18.76
N GLY A 77 -5.63 -3.96 19.92
CA GLY A 77 -5.56 -5.25 20.61
C GLY A 77 -4.58 -6.22 19.95
N THR A 78 -4.75 -7.50 20.23
CA THR A 78 -3.89 -8.59 19.77
C THR A 78 -4.66 -9.60 18.89
N LEU A 79 -4.00 -10.65 18.42
CA LEU A 79 -4.67 -11.73 17.68
C LEU A 79 -5.69 -12.50 18.56
N THR A 80 -5.50 -12.50 19.88
CA THR A 80 -6.34 -13.21 20.84
C THR A 80 -7.28 -12.30 21.63
N GLU A 81 -7.03 -11.01 21.62
CA GLU A 81 -7.83 -10.01 22.34
C GLU A 81 -8.46 -9.04 21.33
N PRO A 82 -9.77 -8.75 21.44
CA PRO A 82 -10.41 -7.78 20.57
C PRO A 82 -9.85 -6.37 20.80
N GLY A 83 -10.00 -5.52 19.79
CA GLY A 83 -9.70 -4.11 19.90
C GLY A 83 -10.79 -3.34 20.65
N LYS A 84 -10.48 -2.06 20.93
CA LYS A 84 -11.40 -1.09 21.55
C LYS A 84 -11.64 0.05 20.55
N ASN A 85 -12.86 0.58 20.56
CA ASN A 85 -13.18 1.77 19.76
C ASN A 85 -12.30 2.96 20.19
N SER A 86 -11.78 3.69 19.21
CA SER A 86 -11.14 4.97 19.48
C SER A 86 -12.14 5.96 20.07
N PRO A 87 -11.73 6.84 21.00
CA PRO A 87 -12.58 7.91 21.52
C PRO A 87 -13.03 8.89 20.42
N TYR A 88 -12.34 8.91 19.29
CA TYR A 88 -12.62 9.79 18.14
C TYR A 88 -13.53 9.16 17.09
N ARG A 89 -13.89 7.88 17.25
CA ARG A 89 -14.64 7.10 16.27
C ARG A 89 -16.05 7.64 16.00
N GLU A 90 -16.65 8.30 16.98
CA GLU A 90 -18.02 8.79 16.91
C GLU A 90 -18.10 10.32 16.64
N ARG A 91 -17.03 10.92 16.09
CA ARG A 91 -17.07 12.29 15.57
C ARG A 91 -18.12 12.45 14.48
N SER A 92 -18.72 13.62 14.39
CA SER A 92 -19.69 13.90 13.33
C SER A 92 -19.05 13.87 11.94
N ILE A 93 -19.88 13.70 10.91
CA ILE A 93 -19.42 13.70 9.50
C ILE A 93 -18.76 15.05 9.19
N GLU A 94 -19.37 16.15 9.62
CA GLU A 94 -18.90 17.52 9.38
C GLU A 94 -17.51 17.75 10.02
N GLU A 95 -17.32 17.31 11.25
CA GLU A 95 -16.05 17.42 11.96
C GLU A 95 -14.96 16.58 11.25
N ASN A 96 -15.27 15.35 10.84
CA ASN A 96 -14.34 14.50 10.12
C ASN A 96 -13.94 15.09 8.77
N LEU A 97 -14.88 15.67 8.03
CA LEU A 97 -14.60 16.35 6.76
C LEU A 97 -13.69 17.57 6.96
N ASP A 98 -14.02 18.43 7.93
CA ASP A 98 -13.17 19.60 8.26
C ASP A 98 -11.74 19.15 8.59
N LEU A 99 -11.60 18.18 9.49
CA LEU A 99 -10.28 17.68 9.90
C LEU A 99 -9.51 17.05 8.73
N PHE A 100 -10.17 16.29 7.87
CA PHE A 100 -9.50 15.65 6.74
C PHE A 100 -9.04 16.67 5.69
N MET A 101 -9.84 17.71 5.41
CA MET A 101 -9.43 18.82 4.55
C MET A 101 -8.25 19.60 5.13
N ARG A 102 -8.23 19.83 6.44
CA ARG A 102 -7.11 20.48 7.13
C ARG A 102 -5.86 19.59 7.18
N MET A 103 -6.01 18.27 7.25
CA MET A 103 -4.89 17.34 7.06
C MET A 103 -4.26 17.52 5.68
N LYS A 104 -5.08 17.61 4.61
CA LYS A 104 -4.61 17.86 3.25
C LYS A 104 -3.96 19.23 3.10
N ALA A 105 -4.48 20.24 3.80
CA ALA A 105 -3.91 21.59 3.83
C ALA A 105 -2.57 21.68 4.59
N GLY A 106 -2.14 20.61 5.26
CA GLY A 106 -0.87 20.57 5.99
C GLY A 106 -0.89 21.29 7.34
N GLU A 107 -2.05 21.47 7.96
CA GLU A 107 -2.15 22.18 9.25
C GLU A 107 -1.62 21.35 10.42
N PHE A 108 -1.55 20.02 10.29
CA PHE A 108 -1.18 19.12 11.38
C PHE A 108 0.20 18.49 11.18
N PRO A 109 0.97 18.25 12.25
CA PRO A 109 2.27 17.59 12.14
C PRO A 109 2.14 16.10 11.78
N ASP A 110 3.24 15.51 11.29
CA ASP A 110 3.34 14.09 11.00
C ASP A 110 2.97 13.24 12.22
N GLY A 111 2.19 12.20 11.99
CA GLY A 111 1.80 11.23 13.01
C GLY A 111 0.73 11.73 14.02
N SER A 112 0.24 12.97 13.89
CA SER A 112 -0.77 13.51 14.82
C SER A 112 -2.19 13.08 14.49
N LYS A 113 -2.46 12.76 13.24
CA LYS A 113 -3.79 12.33 12.76
C LYS A 113 -3.67 11.32 11.63
N THR A 114 -4.67 10.44 11.58
CA THR A 114 -4.85 9.46 10.49
C THR A 114 -6.31 9.43 10.09
N LEU A 115 -6.61 9.03 8.86
CA LEU A 115 -7.97 8.64 8.46
C LEU A 115 -8.09 7.12 8.57
N ARG A 116 -9.13 6.67 9.27
CA ARG A 116 -9.42 5.24 9.48
C ARG A 116 -10.78 4.87 8.93
N LEU A 117 -10.90 3.66 8.41
CA LEU A 117 -12.21 3.09 8.08
C LEU A 117 -12.95 2.72 9.38
N LYS A 118 -14.27 2.84 9.36
CA LYS A 118 -15.16 2.51 10.47
C LYS A 118 -15.79 1.13 10.20
N ILE A 119 -15.09 0.06 10.60
CA ILE A 119 -15.51 -1.33 10.32
C ILE A 119 -15.90 -2.04 11.63
N ASP A 120 -14.98 -2.79 12.24
CA ASP A 120 -15.26 -3.56 13.46
C ASP A 120 -13.99 -3.78 14.28
N MET A 121 -13.88 -3.08 15.41
CA MET A 121 -12.75 -3.21 16.33
C MET A 121 -12.71 -4.55 17.06
N ALA A 122 -13.81 -5.32 17.08
CA ALA A 122 -13.89 -6.65 17.68
C ALA A 122 -13.59 -7.78 16.68
N SER A 123 -13.35 -7.48 15.40
CA SER A 123 -13.09 -8.48 14.37
C SER A 123 -11.95 -9.42 14.75
N GLY A 124 -12.12 -10.73 14.48
CA GLY A 124 -11.06 -11.72 14.59
C GLY A 124 -9.90 -11.47 13.61
N ASN A 125 -10.18 -10.81 12.48
CA ASN A 125 -9.17 -10.34 11.54
C ASN A 125 -8.69 -8.95 11.92
N ILE A 126 -7.44 -8.85 12.34
CA ILE A 126 -6.83 -7.59 12.81
C ILE A 126 -6.80 -6.51 11.73
N ASN A 127 -6.79 -6.88 10.44
CA ASN A 127 -6.81 -5.95 9.32
C ASN A 127 -8.18 -5.27 9.13
N MET A 128 -9.23 -5.84 9.73
CA MET A 128 -10.59 -5.27 9.72
C MET A 128 -10.89 -4.37 10.92
N ARG A 129 -9.92 -4.22 11.85
CA ARG A 129 -10.09 -3.40 13.06
C ARG A 129 -9.79 -1.93 12.77
N ASP A 130 -10.74 -1.26 12.13
CA ASP A 130 -10.68 0.16 11.75
C ASP A 130 -9.30 0.53 11.16
N PRO A 131 -8.93 -0.03 9.99
CA PRO A 131 -7.60 0.16 9.41
C PRO A 131 -7.37 1.61 8.99
N VAL A 132 -6.11 2.06 9.08
CA VAL A 132 -5.69 3.37 8.59
C VAL A 132 -5.66 3.35 7.07
N ILE A 133 -6.27 4.35 6.43
CA ILE A 133 -6.25 4.53 4.97
C ILE A 133 -5.49 5.77 4.51
N TYR A 134 -5.30 6.79 5.38
CA TYR A 134 -4.44 7.94 5.12
C TYR A 134 -3.61 8.31 6.35
N ARG A 135 -2.38 8.76 6.10
CA ARG A 135 -1.43 9.29 7.09
C ARG A 135 -0.84 10.62 6.63
N ILE A 136 -0.43 11.46 7.59
CA ILE A 136 0.30 12.70 7.31
C ILE A 136 1.79 12.37 7.16
N ARG A 137 2.40 12.84 6.06
CA ARG A 137 3.83 12.75 5.78
C ARG A 137 4.27 13.96 4.97
N ARG A 138 5.18 14.76 5.49
CA ARG A 138 5.72 15.95 4.82
C ARG A 138 7.06 15.64 4.15
N VAL A 139 6.98 14.87 3.09
CA VAL A 139 8.14 14.44 2.30
C VAL A 139 7.88 14.69 0.84
N HIS A 140 8.90 15.17 0.12
CA HIS A 140 8.84 15.35 -1.33
C HIS A 140 8.60 13.98 -2.02
N HIS A 141 7.64 13.94 -2.91
CA HIS A 141 7.29 12.75 -3.67
C HIS A 141 7.84 12.82 -5.09
N HIS A 142 8.50 11.77 -5.58
CA HIS A 142 9.19 11.77 -6.87
C HIS A 142 8.28 12.15 -8.06
N ASN A 143 6.99 11.75 -8.06
CA ASN A 143 6.04 12.08 -9.14
C ASN A 143 5.19 13.33 -8.86
N THR A 144 4.76 13.55 -7.64
CA THR A 144 3.79 14.60 -7.30
C THR A 144 4.42 15.82 -6.63
N GLY A 145 5.73 15.76 -6.35
CA GLY A 145 6.44 16.86 -5.67
C GLY A 145 5.88 17.12 -4.27
N ASP A 146 5.62 18.36 -3.96
CA ASP A 146 5.10 18.82 -2.66
C ASP A 146 3.57 19.06 -2.68
N LYS A 147 2.86 18.56 -3.71
CA LYS A 147 1.40 18.70 -3.84
C LYS A 147 0.65 18.06 -2.68
N TRP A 148 1.17 16.97 -2.13
CA TRP A 148 0.55 16.17 -1.08
C TRP A 148 1.38 16.15 0.20
N CYS A 149 0.72 16.25 1.34
CA CYS A 149 1.29 16.01 2.67
C CYS A 149 0.52 14.92 3.44
N ILE A 150 -0.48 14.32 2.81
CA ILE A 150 -1.18 13.11 3.26
C ILE A 150 -1.04 12.06 2.17
N TYR A 151 -0.81 10.82 2.57
CA TYR A 151 -0.58 9.71 1.66
C TYR A 151 -1.49 8.53 2.01
N PRO A 152 -2.10 7.90 0.98
CA PRO A 152 -2.94 6.74 1.20
C PRO A 152 -2.09 5.53 1.63
N MET A 153 -2.73 4.58 2.30
CA MET A 153 -2.11 3.32 2.69
C MET A 153 -2.32 2.26 1.62
N TYR A 154 -1.41 1.28 1.58
CA TYR A 154 -1.37 0.23 0.57
C TYR A 154 -2.72 -0.48 0.35
N ASP A 155 -3.34 -1.01 1.42
CA ASP A 155 -4.57 -1.80 1.29
C ASP A 155 -5.72 -1.02 0.64
N TYR A 156 -5.81 0.27 0.93
CA TYR A 156 -6.79 1.17 0.33
C TYR A 156 -6.47 1.46 -1.14
N THR A 157 -5.22 1.78 -1.42
CA THR A 157 -4.76 2.19 -2.75
C THR A 157 -4.80 1.02 -3.73
N HIS A 158 -4.37 -0.17 -3.31
CA HIS A 158 -4.26 -1.36 -4.16
C HIS A 158 -5.62 -1.75 -4.74
N ALA A 159 -6.64 -1.89 -3.89
CA ALA A 159 -7.98 -2.26 -4.32
C ALA A 159 -8.53 -1.29 -5.37
N ILE A 160 -8.43 0.01 -5.10
CA ILE A 160 -8.97 1.06 -5.96
C ILE A 160 -8.19 1.17 -7.27
N SER A 161 -6.86 1.10 -7.22
CA SER A 161 -6.02 1.16 -8.42
C SER A 161 -6.29 -0.01 -9.35
N ASP A 162 -6.45 -1.22 -8.82
CA ASP A 162 -6.84 -2.40 -9.61
C ASP A 162 -8.20 -2.18 -10.28
N ALA A 163 -9.16 -1.64 -9.55
CA ALA A 163 -10.49 -1.37 -10.09
C ALA A 163 -10.47 -0.28 -11.20
N ILE A 164 -9.74 0.82 -11.00
CA ILE A 164 -9.56 1.88 -12.02
C ILE A 164 -8.90 1.33 -13.29
N GLU A 165 -7.96 0.42 -13.14
CA GLU A 165 -7.24 -0.19 -14.27
C GLU A 165 -7.98 -1.36 -14.91
N HIS A 166 -9.21 -1.66 -14.49
CA HIS A 166 -10.03 -2.77 -14.98
C HIS A 166 -9.35 -4.14 -14.84
N ILE A 167 -8.56 -4.33 -13.79
CA ILE A 167 -8.01 -5.63 -13.44
C ILE A 167 -9.15 -6.58 -13.10
N THR A 168 -9.07 -7.83 -13.53
CA THR A 168 -10.04 -8.88 -13.24
C THR A 168 -9.58 -9.80 -12.12
N HIS A 169 -8.28 -10.13 -12.10
CA HIS A 169 -7.65 -11.05 -11.17
C HIS A 169 -6.46 -10.35 -10.51
N SER A 170 -6.61 -9.97 -9.25
CA SER A 170 -5.54 -9.41 -8.44
C SER A 170 -4.75 -10.56 -7.81
N LEU A 171 -3.51 -10.76 -8.26
CA LEU A 171 -2.67 -11.88 -7.84
C LEU A 171 -1.63 -11.41 -6.83
N CYS A 172 -1.52 -12.10 -5.70
CA CYS A 172 -0.57 -11.76 -4.66
C CYS A 172 -0.04 -13.00 -3.93
N THR A 173 0.83 -12.83 -2.95
CA THR A 173 1.36 -13.91 -2.12
C THR A 173 0.40 -14.22 -0.95
N LEU A 174 0.52 -15.43 -0.35
CA LEU A 174 -0.33 -15.89 0.77
C LEU A 174 -0.32 -14.95 1.99
N GLU A 175 0.69 -14.11 2.12
CA GLU A 175 0.77 -13.10 3.19
C GLU A 175 -0.40 -12.11 3.16
N PHE A 176 -1.06 -11.95 2.01
CA PHE A 176 -2.20 -11.04 1.82
C PHE A 176 -3.58 -11.72 1.96
N GLU A 177 -3.66 -13.01 2.28
CA GLU A 177 -4.94 -13.71 2.46
C GLU A 177 -5.81 -13.00 3.51
N ALA A 178 -5.23 -12.62 4.63
CA ALA A 178 -5.95 -11.89 5.69
C ALA A 178 -6.32 -10.44 5.30
N HIS A 179 -5.76 -9.89 4.23
CA HIS A 179 -6.08 -8.55 3.71
C HIS A 179 -7.24 -8.57 2.71
N ARG A 180 -7.56 -9.72 2.09
CA ARG A 180 -8.64 -9.84 1.10
C ARG A 180 -9.99 -9.33 1.59
N PRO A 181 -10.45 -9.59 2.83
CA PRO A 181 -11.70 -9.00 3.32
C PRO A 181 -11.70 -7.47 3.33
N LEU A 182 -10.54 -6.84 3.56
CA LEU A 182 -10.41 -5.39 3.49
C LEU A 182 -10.42 -4.89 2.04
N TYR A 183 -9.76 -5.59 1.13
CA TYR A 183 -9.79 -5.33 -0.31
C TYR A 183 -11.24 -5.30 -0.83
N ASP A 184 -12.01 -6.35 -0.52
CA ASP A 184 -13.41 -6.46 -0.92
C ASP A 184 -14.25 -5.35 -0.26
N TRP A 185 -14.07 -5.11 1.04
CA TRP A 185 -14.80 -4.08 1.76
C TRP A 185 -14.59 -2.68 1.16
N VAL A 186 -13.38 -2.34 0.76
CA VAL A 186 -13.08 -1.04 0.13
C VAL A 186 -13.87 -0.87 -1.17
N LEU A 187 -13.85 -1.87 -2.04
CA LEU A 187 -14.56 -1.83 -3.33
C LEU A 187 -16.09 -1.80 -3.15
N ASP A 188 -16.63 -2.54 -2.18
CA ASP A 188 -18.07 -2.57 -1.90
C ASP A 188 -18.60 -1.26 -1.32
N ASN A 189 -17.72 -0.37 -0.84
CA ASN A 189 -18.11 0.86 -0.15
C ASN A 189 -17.74 2.15 -0.89
N ILE A 190 -17.27 2.06 -2.13
CA ILE A 190 -17.01 3.20 -3.01
C ILE A 190 -17.80 3.06 -4.32
N PRO A 191 -18.14 4.17 -5.01
CA PRO A 191 -18.88 4.11 -6.28
C PRO A 191 -17.94 3.77 -7.45
N ILE A 192 -17.56 2.48 -7.56
CA ILE A 192 -16.73 1.96 -8.64
C ILE A 192 -17.37 0.70 -9.23
N ASP A 193 -17.43 0.59 -10.56
CA ASP A 193 -18.14 -0.50 -11.22
C ASP A 193 -17.33 -1.79 -11.32
N ASN A 194 -16.00 -1.68 -11.44
CA ASN A 194 -15.13 -2.85 -11.58
C ASN A 194 -14.70 -3.36 -10.21
N HIS A 195 -15.00 -4.64 -9.95
CA HIS A 195 -14.65 -5.34 -8.72
C HIS A 195 -13.70 -6.50 -9.03
N PRO A 196 -12.38 -6.27 -9.06
CA PRO A 196 -11.39 -7.33 -9.20
C PRO A 196 -11.49 -8.35 -8.06
N ARG A 197 -11.10 -9.58 -8.33
CA ARG A 197 -11.00 -10.61 -7.28
C ARG A 197 -9.54 -10.87 -6.94
N GLN A 198 -9.23 -10.86 -5.63
CA GLN A 198 -7.91 -11.17 -5.13
C GLN A 198 -7.73 -12.70 -5.00
N TYR A 199 -6.58 -13.19 -5.48
CA TYR A 199 -6.17 -14.59 -5.41
C TYR A 199 -4.73 -14.66 -4.89
N GLU A 200 -4.50 -15.52 -3.90
CA GLU A 200 -3.21 -15.65 -3.26
C GLU A 200 -2.52 -16.95 -3.68
N PHE A 201 -1.20 -16.84 -3.89
CA PHE A 201 -0.34 -17.94 -4.27
C PHE A 201 0.80 -18.13 -3.29
N SER A 202 1.28 -19.38 -3.17
CA SER A 202 2.47 -19.67 -2.41
C SER A 202 3.69 -18.97 -2.97
N ARG A 203 4.50 -18.41 -2.10
CA ARG A 203 5.82 -17.90 -2.45
C ARG A 203 6.76 -19.07 -2.76
N LEU A 204 7.55 -18.91 -3.83
CA LEU A 204 8.64 -19.85 -4.10
C LEU A 204 9.72 -19.71 -3.02
N GLU A 205 10.02 -20.81 -2.35
CA GLU A 205 11.10 -20.88 -1.38
C GLU A 205 12.37 -21.46 -2.01
N LEU A 206 13.46 -20.71 -1.89
CA LEU A 206 14.79 -21.16 -2.30
C LEU A 206 15.54 -21.67 -1.08
N LEU A 207 15.87 -22.97 -1.08
CA LEU A 207 16.68 -23.58 -0.01
C LEU A 207 18.08 -22.98 0.03
N TYR A 208 18.60 -22.82 1.24
CA TYR A 208 19.93 -22.24 1.51
C TYR A 208 20.14 -20.82 0.97
N SER A 209 19.06 -20.07 0.74
CA SER A 209 19.12 -18.71 0.21
C SER A 209 18.47 -17.71 1.17
N ILE A 210 19.05 -16.51 1.23
CA ILE A 210 18.46 -15.38 1.95
C ILE A 210 17.56 -14.63 0.98
N THR A 211 16.23 -14.64 1.21
CA THR A 211 15.23 -13.94 0.37
C THR A 211 14.71 -12.65 1.02
N SER A 212 15.09 -12.37 2.28
CA SER A 212 14.67 -11.17 3.00
C SER A 212 15.32 -9.91 2.43
N LYS A 213 14.53 -8.98 1.87
CA LYS A 213 15.02 -7.67 1.36
C LYS A 213 15.89 -6.94 2.38
N ARG A 214 15.50 -6.92 3.67
CA ARG A 214 16.27 -6.27 4.73
C ARG A 214 17.68 -6.88 4.89
N LYS A 215 17.79 -8.21 4.89
CA LYS A 215 19.08 -8.91 5.01
C LYS A 215 19.92 -8.74 3.74
N LEU A 216 19.30 -8.78 2.56
CA LEU A 216 20.01 -8.53 1.30
C LEU A 216 20.55 -7.10 1.25
N ASN A 217 19.74 -6.12 1.66
CA ASN A 217 20.17 -4.72 1.73
C ASN A 217 21.34 -4.55 2.71
N GLN A 218 21.35 -5.26 3.84
CA GLN A 218 22.45 -5.25 4.79
C GLN A 218 23.74 -5.77 4.13
N LEU A 219 23.67 -6.88 3.39
CA LEU A 219 24.83 -7.42 2.67
C LEU A 219 25.42 -6.44 1.65
N VAL A 220 24.55 -5.68 0.98
CA VAL A 220 24.99 -4.64 0.02
C VAL A 220 25.57 -3.43 0.74
N SER A 221 24.89 -2.90 1.76
CA SER A 221 25.30 -1.69 2.47
C SER A 221 26.59 -1.89 3.31
N GLU A 222 26.80 -3.08 3.85
CA GLU A 222 28.03 -3.44 4.59
C GLU A 222 29.17 -3.90 3.67
N GLY A 223 28.96 -3.93 2.35
CA GLY A 223 30.00 -4.26 1.36
C GLY A 223 30.37 -5.75 1.30
N HIS A 224 29.55 -6.65 1.83
CA HIS A 224 29.76 -8.10 1.72
C HIS A 224 29.54 -8.61 0.29
N VAL A 225 28.77 -7.90 -0.49
CA VAL A 225 28.53 -8.10 -1.92
C VAL A 225 28.70 -6.78 -2.67
N LYS A 226 28.97 -6.84 -3.99
CA LYS A 226 29.29 -5.65 -4.79
C LYS A 226 28.07 -4.78 -5.10
N GLY A 227 26.87 -5.35 -5.08
CA GLY A 227 25.63 -4.69 -5.40
C GLY A 227 24.46 -5.68 -5.49
N TRP A 228 23.29 -5.20 -5.85
CA TRP A 228 22.09 -6.01 -6.00
C TRP A 228 22.16 -7.04 -7.14
N ASP A 229 23.05 -6.82 -8.09
CA ASP A 229 23.33 -7.70 -9.22
C ASP A 229 24.47 -8.71 -8.94
N ASP A 230 24.96 -8.79 -7.70
CA ASP A 230 26.00 -9.77 -7.33
C ASP A 230 25.49 -11.20 -7.58
N PRO A 231 26.24 -12.05 -8.31
CA PRO A 231 25.80 -13.43 -8.64
C PRO A 231 25.51 -14.31 -7.43
N ARG A 232 25.94 -13.92 -6.24
CA ARG A 232 25.66 -14.63 -4.98
C ARG A 232 24.26 -14.34 -4.43
N LEU A 233 23.62 -13.26 -4.88
CA LEU A 233 22.30 -12.88 -4.42
C LEU A 233 21.20 -13.58 -5.26
N PRO A 234 20.06 -13.96 -4.63
CA PRO A 234 18.90 -14.52 -5.34
C PRO A 234 18.00 -13.42 -5.91
N THR A 235 18.58 -12.37 -6.46
CA THR A 235 17.88 -11.36 -7.24
C THR A 235 17.82 -11.79 -8.70
N ILE A 236 16.87 -11.30 -9.48
CA ILE A 236 16.77 -11.61 -10.91
C ILE A 236 18.06 -11.21 -11.62
N SER A 237 18.56 -10.00 -11.39
CA SER A 237 19.80 -9.51 -11.97
C SER A 237 21.03 -10.35 -11.52
N GLY A 238 21.08 -10.79 -10.25
CA GLY A 238 22.13 -11.69 -9.77
C GLY A 238 22.07 -13.07 -10.43
N MET A 239 20.88 -13.62 -10.62
CA MET A 239 20.69 -14.89 -11.33
C MET A 239 21.04 -14.77 -12.82
N ARG A 240 20.65 -13.70 -13.49
CA ARG A 240 21.06 -13.40 -14.89
C ARG A 240 22.58 -13.39 -15.02
N ARG A 241 23.28 -12.68 -14.14
CA ARG A 241 24.75 -12.65 -14.13
C ARG A 241 25.39 -14.01 -13.80
N ARG A 242 24.66 -14.89 -13.15
CA ARG A 242 25.07 -16.28 -12.90
C ARG A 242 24.86 -17.21 -14.11
N GLY A 243 24.20 -16.72 -15.15
CA GLY A 243 23.97 -17.44 -16.39
C GLY A 243 22.62 -18.14 -16.52
N TYR A 244 21.64 -17.79 -15.68
CA TYR A 244 20.25 -18.19 -15.92
C TYR A 244 19.70 -17.48 -17.15
N THR A 245 18.99 -18.20 -18.00
CA THR A 245 18.37 -17.73 -19.25
C THR A 245 16.87 -18.01 -19.25
#